data_1c804cad029aff11d8db3dbba0f63018
#
_entry.id   1c804cad029aff11d8db3dbba0f63018
#
_cell.length_a   1.000
_cell.length_b   1.000
_cell.length_c   1.000
_cell.angle_alpha   90.00
_cell.angle_beta   90.00
_cell.angle_gamma   90.00
#
_symmetry.space_group_name_H-M   'P 1'
#
loop_
_entity.id
_entity.type
_entity.pdbx_description
1 polymer ?
#
loop_
_entity_poly.entity_id
_entity_poly.type
_entity_poly.pdbx_seq_one_letter_code
_entity_poly.pdbx_strand_id
1 'polypeptide(L)'
;TLSGIAAIVILTIITTTYFLQQSFRDEVMNTVTVPQGQRVHLTLSDGTKVWLNAKTKMEYPQSFKVSDQRIVKVDGEAYFEVSKNKEKPFIVKTTKGDVEVLGTKFYISAYATTDVFETSLIEGKVKVHTAYEDMTLYPKDKAVLENGLLTRKQIDDMDTYRWRDGLYCFKNLSFDDVLIQFVIYYFIRFV
;
A
#
# COMPACT_ATOMS: atom_id res chain seq x y z
N THR A 1 35.17 -38.34 -26.96
CA THR A 1 36.25 -37.31 -26.89
C THR A 1 36.08 -36.50 -25.64
N LEU A 2 37.14 -36.23 -24.88
CA LEU A 2 37.11 -35.46 -23.60
C LEU A 2 36.40 -34.08 -23.76
N SER A 3 36.55 -33.43 -24.90
CA SER A 3 35.92 -32.14 -25.20
C SER A 3 34.39 -32.19 -25.23
N GLY A 4 33.79 -33.27 -25.70
CA GLY A 4 32.33 -33.43 -25.69
C GLY A 4 31.76 -33.64 -24.30
N ILE A 5 32.46 -34.36 -23.42
CA ILE A 5 32.07 -34.57 -22.03
C ILE A 5 32.15 -33.25 -21.25
N ALA A 6 33.23 -32.48 -21.44
CA ALA A 6 33.35 -31.14 -20.80
C ALA A 6 32.24 -30.19 -21.21
N ALA A 7 31.84 -30.18 -22.50
CA ALA A 7 30.74 -29.34 -22.97
C ALA A 7 29.38 -29.70 -22.32
N ILE A 8 29.11 -31.01 -22.19
CA ILE A 8 27.88 -31.50 -21.52
C ILE A 8 27.86 -31.10 -20.04
N VAL A 9 28.98 -31.23 -19.32
CA VAL A 9 29.09 -30.86 -17.91
C VAL A 9 28.88 -29.36 -17.71
N ILE A 10 29.46 -28.52 -18.56
CA ILE A 10 29.27 -27.08 -18.51
C ILE A 10 27.78 -26.73 -18.76
N LEU A 11 27.16 -27.33 -19.77
CA LEU A 11 25.76 -27.09 -20.10
C LEU A 11 24.82 -27.51 -18.95
N THR A 12 25.08 -28.67 -18.32
CA THR A 12 24.29 -29.12 -17.16
C THR A 12 24.46 -28.19 -15.95
N ILE A 13 25.66 -27.68 -15.68
CA ILE A 13 25.89 -26.71 -14.60
C ILE A 13 25.13 -25.43 -14.90
N ILE A 14 25.20 -24.90 -16.13
CA ILE A 14 24.49 -23.66 -16.51
C ILE A 14 22.98 -23.86 -16.41
N THR A 15 22.43 -24.94 -16.92
CA THR A 15 20.99 -25.21 -16.83
C THR A 15 20.54 -25.42 -15.40
N THR A 16 21.30 -26.16 -14.60
CA THR A 16 20.98 -26.40 -13.19
C THR A 16 21.02 -25.07 -12.37
N THR A 17 22.04 -24.25 -12.57
CA THR A 17 22.14 -22.94 -11.91
C THR A 17 21.01 -22.00 -12.35
N TYR A 18 20.65 -22.01 -13.65
CA TYR A 18 19.52 -21.24 -14.15
C TYR A 18 18.20 -21.68 -13.51
N PHE A 19 17.90 -22.99 -13.46
CA PHE A 19 16.69 -23.50 -12.81
C PHE A 19 16.67 -23.27 -11.31
N LEU A 20 17.81 -23.41 -10.62
CA LEU A 20 17.91 -23.07 -9.19
C LEU A 20 17.63 -21.58 -8.96
N GLN A 21 18.20 -20.68 -9.74
CA GLN A 21 17.91 -19.25 -9.63
C GLN A 21 16.43 -18.92 -9.90
N GLN A 22 15.79 -19.63 -10.82
CA GLN A 22 14.37 -19.46 -11.11
C GLN A 22 13.48 -19.95 -9.95
N SER A 23 13.82 -21.09 -9.33
CA SER A 23 13.08 -21.68 -8.21
C SER A 23 13.15 -20.84 -6.93
N PHE A 24 14.20 -20.04 -6.73
CA PHE A 24 14.34 -19.14 -5.58
C PHE A 24 13.65 -17.77 -5.78
N ARG A 25 12.96 -17.56 -6.92
CA ARG A 25 12.25 -16.30 -7.20
C ARG A 25 10.81 -16.25 -6.69
N ASP A 26 10.29 -17.30 -6.09
CA ASP A 26 8.96 -17.27 -5.51
C ASP A 26 8.97 -16.36 -4.27
N GLU A 27 8.40 -15.16 -4.41
CA GLU A 27 8.21 -14.23 -3.30
C GLU A 27 7.18 -14.82 -2.32
N VAL A 28 7.64 -15.19 -1.13
CA VAL A 28 6.72 -15.58 -0.05
C VAL A 28 5.93 -14.34 0.36
N MET A 29 4.62 -14.39 0.15
CA MET A 29 3.71 -13.31 0.48
C MET A 29 3.15 -13.48 1.89
N ASN A 30 3.17 -12.41 2.66
CA ASN A 30 2.48 -12.30 3.94
C ASN A 30 1.12 -11.62 3.72
N THR A 31 0.13 -12.00 4.51
CA THR A 31 -1.18 -11.35 4.53
C THR A 31 -1.51 -10.92 5.96
N VAL A 32 -1.89 -9.67 6.12
CA VAL A 32 -2.43 -9.13 7.37
C VAL A 32 -3.87 -8.69 7.11
N THR A 33 -4.79 -9.15 7.96
CA THR A 33 -6.19 -8.72 7.96
C THR A 33 -6.50 -8.10 9.30
N VAL A 34 -6.94 -6.85 9.28
CA VAL A 34 -7.30 -6.10 10.49
C VAL A 34 -8.78 -6.26 10.79
N PRO A 35 -9.16 -6.84 11.93
CA PRO A 35 -10.56 -6.93 12.32
C PRO A 35 -11.20 -5.55 12.50
N GLN A 36 -12.52 -5.53 12.51
CA GLN A 36 -13.29 -4.33 12.82
C GLN A 36 -12.95 -3.82 14.24
N GLY A 37 -12.80 -2.51 14.39
CA GLY A 37 -12.47 -1.87 15.66
C GLY A 37 -11.01 -2.00 16.09
N GLN A 38 -10.17 -2.64 15.30
CA GLN A 38 -8.74 -2.80 15.59
C GLN A 38 -7.88 -2.00 14.61
N ARG A 39 -6.63 -1.86 14.98
CA ARG A 39 -5.56 -1.27 14.14
C ARG A 39 -4.31 -2.11 14.29
N VAL A 40 -3.53 -2.17 13.24
CA VAL A 40 -2.25 -2.87 13.22
C VAL A 40 -1.15 -1.91 12.79
N HIS A 41 -0.04 -1.91 13.52
CA HIS A 41 1.19 -1.24 13.13
C HIS A 41 2.24 -2.30 12.86
N LEU A 42 2.91 -2.22 11.72
CA LEU A 42 3.99 -3.14 11.34
C LEU A 42 5.13 -2.39 10.65
N THR A 43 6.31 -3.02 10.68
CA THR A 43 7.48 -2.55 9.95
C THR A 43 7.84 -3.60 8.89
N LEU A 44 7.93 -3.19 7.64
CA LEU A 44 8.31 -4.05 6.52
C LEU A 44 9.81 -4.29 6.49
N SER A 45 10.25 -5.25 5.67
CA SER A 45 11.67 -5.66 5.58
C SER A 45 12.62 -4.56 5.06
N ASP A 46 12.09 -3.52 4.42
CA ASP A 46 12.85 -2.33 3.96
C ASP A 46 12.89 -1.19 4.99
N GLY A 47 12.28 -1.39 6.18
CA GLY A 47 12.14 -0.38 7.23
C GLY A 47 10.93 0.55 7.05
N THR A 48 10.11 0.36 6.01
CA THR A 48 8.84 1.09 5.84
C THR A 48 7.91 0.78 7.00
N LYS A 49 7.34 1.81 7.63
CA LYS A 49 6.35 1.67 8.69
C LYS A 49 4.95 1.83 8.09
N VAL A 50 4.04 0.96 8.52
CA VAL A 50 2.66 0.92 8.03
C VAL A 50 1.70 0.83 9.20
N TRP A 51 0.69 1.68 9.20
CA TRP A 51 -0.46 1.60 10.09
C TRP A 51 -1.67 1.21 9.24
N LEU A 52 -2.33 0.14 9.61
CA LEU A 52 -3.54 -0.36 8.96
C LEU A 52 -4.74 -0.08 9.85
N ASN A 53 -5.78 0.49 9.29
CA ASN A 53 -7.03 0.76 10.01
C ASN A 53 -7.97 -0.46 9.98
N ALA A 54 -9.10 -0.34 10.65
CA ALA A 54 -10.12 -1.38 10.74
C ALA A 54 -10.56 -1.92 9.37
N LYS A 55 -10.85 -3.21 9.29
CA LYS A 55 -11.31 -3.90 8.07
C LYS A 55 -10.33 -3.84 6.89
N THR A 56 -9.08 -3.49 7.13
CA THR A 56 -8.06 -3.44 6.08
C THR A 56 -7.39 -4.79 5.91
N LYS A 57 -7.22 -5.18 4.65
CA LYS A 57 -6.38 -6.32 4.24
C LYS A 57 -5.16 -5.80 3.51
N MET A 58 -3.97 -6.26 3.90
CA MET A 58 -2.70 -5.94 3.21
C MET A 58 -1.95 -7.22 2.87
N GLU A 59 -1.47 -7.31 1.63
CA GLU A 59 -0.58 -8.37 1.17
C GLU A 59 0.76 -7.75 0.80
N TYR A 60 1.85 -8.35 1.27
CA TYR A 60 3.21 -7.83 1.03
C TYR A 60 4.23 -8.97 1.05
N PRO A 61 5.34 -8.87 0.30
CA PRO A 61 6.37 -9.89 0.30
C PRO A 61 7.16 -9.89 1.61
N GLN A 62 7.61 -11.08 2.03
CA GLN A 62 8.49 -11.22 3.19
C GLN A 62 9.78 -10.40 3.03
N SER A 63 10.25 -10.25 1.79
CA SER A 63 11.46 -9.48 1.46
C SER A 63 11.30 -8.82 0.10
N PHE A 64 11.70 -7.54 0.00
CA PHE A 64 11.73 -6.83 -1.28
C PHE A 64 13.02 -7.05 -2.08
N LYS A 65 13.84 -8.07 -1.81
CA LYS A 65 15.14 -8.24 -2.47
C LYS A 65 15.04 -8.75 -3.91
N VAL A 66 14.00 -9.50 -4.22
CA VAL A 66 13.87 -10.25 -5.47
C VAL A 66 13.42 -9.37 -6.64
N SER A 67 12.53 -8.45 -6.43
CA SER A 67 11.96 -7.56 -7.46
C SER A 67 12.70 -6.22 -7.52
N ASP A 68 12.67 -5.52 -8.65
CA ASP A 68 13.17 -4.16 -8.83
C ASP A 68 12.22 -3.10 -8.25
N GLN A 69 11.07 -3.51 -7.77
CA GLN A 69 10.06 -2.67 -7.13
C GLN A 69 9.68 -3.24 -5.76
N ARG A 70 9.19 -2.40 -4.86
CA ARG A 70 8.64 -2.77 -3.56
C ARG A 70 7.12 -2.71 -3.64
N ILE A 71 6.49 -3.83 -3.98
CA ILE A 71 5.05 -3.86 -4.24
C ILE A 71 4.32 -4.41 -3.01
N VAL A 72 3.26 -3.72 -2.61
CA VAL A 72 2.28 -4.17 -1.62
C VAL A 72 0.88 -4.00 -2.19
N LYS A 73 -0.08 -4.81 -1.72
CA LYS A 73 -1.49 -4.67 -2.10
C LYS A 73 -2.29 -4.29 -0.88
N VAL A 74 -3.21 -3.34 -1.03
CA VAL A 74 -4.08 -2.86 0.04
C VAL A 74 -5.53 -2.85 -0.42
N ASP A 75 -6.39 -3.43 0.40
CA ASP A 75 -7.84 -3.25 0.38
C ASP A 75 -8.23 -2.67 1.73
N GLY A 76 -8.54 -1.39 1.78
CA GLY A 76 -8.82 -0.70 3.02
C GLY A 76 -8.11 0.64 3.18
N GLU A 77 -7.76 0.95 4.42
CA GLU A 77 -7.21 2.23 4.82
C GLU A 77 -5.86 2.07 5.52
N ALA A 78 -4.86 2.77 5.03
CA ALA A 78 -3.50 2.67 5.54
C ALA A 78 -2.77 4.02 5.54
N TYR A 79 -1.86 4.19 6.50
CA TYR A 79 -0.87 5.25 6.52
C TYR A 79 0.52 4.65 6.38
N PHE A 80 1.33 5.24 5.52
CA PHE A 80 2.68 4.77 5.21
C PHE A 80 3.73 5.83 5.54
N GLU A 81 4.82 5.40 6.17
CA GLU A 81 6.09 6.11 6.23
C GLU A 81 7.13 5.28 5.48
N VAL A 82 7.24 5.53 4.18
CA VAL A 82 8.06 4.72 3.29
C VAL A 82 9.52 5.09 3.41
N SER A 83 10.38 4.08 3.60
CA SER A 83 11.83 4.22 3.60
C SER A 83 12.34 4.77 2.26
N LYS A 84 13.20 5.81 2.31
CA LYS A 84 13.74 6.46 1.12
C LYS A 84 14.62 5.51 0.30
N ASN A 85 14.21 5.27 -0.93
CA ASN A 85 14.99 4.53 -1.93
C ASN A 85 14.57 4.99 -3.33
N LYS A 86 15.45 5.76 -4.00
CA LYS A 86 15.17 6.32 -5.34
C LYS A 86 15.33 5.30 -6.46
N GLU A 87 16.13 4.25 -6.24
CA GLU A 87 16.42 3.23 -7.24
C GLU A 87 15.35 2.14 -7.27
N LYS A 88 14.58 1.99 -6.17
CA LYS A 88 13.58 0.95 -6.02
C LYS A 88 12.26 1.54 -5.55
N PRO A 89 11.35 1.90 -6.46
CA PRO A 89 10.05 2.48 -6.13
C PRO A 89 9.22 1.59 -5.20
N PHE A 90 8.43 2.23 -4.33
CA PHE A 90 7.42 1.56 -3.50
C PHE A 90 6.05 1.80 -4.11
N ILE A 91 5.33 0.72 -4.39
CA ILE A 91 4.04 0.76 -5.08
C ILE A 91 2.98 0.13 -4.20
N VAL A 92 1.96 0.89 -3.86
CA VAL A 92 0.74 0.38 -3.23
C VAL A 92 -0.28 0.12 -4.31
N LYS A 93 -0.60 -1.14 -4.55
CA LYS A 93 -1.64 -1.56 -5.48
C LYS A 93 -2.99 -1.65 -4.79
N THR A 94 -4.02 -1.09 -5.42
CA THR A 94 -5.41 -1.23 -5.00
C THR A 94 -6.29 -1.64 -6.18
N THR A 95 -7.55 -1.93 -5.94
CA THR A 95 -8.52 -2.24 -7.01
C THR A 95 -8.91 -1.02 -7.84
N LYS A 96 -8.58 0.21 -7.40
CA LYS A 96 -9.06 1.47 -8.00
C LYS A 96 -7.94 2.32 -8.59
N GLY A 97 -6.72 2.11 -8.15
CA GLY A 97 -5.55 2.83 -8.61
C GLY A 97 -4.30 2.43 -7.83
N ASP A 98 -3.16 2.67 -8.41
CA ASP A 98 -1.86 2.39 -7.82
C ASP A 98 -1.21 3.70 -7.34
N VAL A 99 -0.48 3.63 -6.24
CA VAL A 99 0.27 4.76 -5.67
C VAL A 99 1.75 4.44 -5.68
N GLU A 100 2.54 5.22 -6.44
CA GLU A 100 3.99 5.07 -6.54
C GLU A 100 4.71 6.18 -5.77
N VAL A 101 5.71 5.79 -4.94
CA VAL A 101 6.51 6.70 -4.13
C VAL A 101 7.98 6.23 -4.02
N LEU A 102 8.90 7.14 -3.66
CA LEU A 102 10.32 6.85 -3.49
C LEU A 102 10.83 7.02 -2.03
N GLY A 103 9.96 7.46 -1.13
CA GLY A 103 10.30 7.77 0.26
C GLY A 103 9.44 8.90 0.79
N THR A 104 8.23 8.57 1.21
CA THR A 104 7.10 9.49 1.30
C THR A 104 6.25 9.11 2.50
N LYS A 105 5.66 10.10 3.17
CA LYS A 105 4.61 9.90 4.15
C LYS A 105 3.26 10.22 3.51
N PHE A 106 2.40 9.25 3.44
CA PHE A 106 1.10 9.41 2.80
C PHE A 106 0.06 8.47 3.41
N TYR A 107 -1.17 8.84 3.17
CA TYR A 107 -2.36 8.12 3.54
C TYR A 107 -3.05 7.59 2.29
N ILE A 108 -3.71 6.44 2.39
CA ILE A 108 -4.54 5.85 1.34
C ILE A 108 -5.81 5.26 1.94
N SER A 109 -6.95 5.49 1.29
CA SER A 109 -8.23 4.83 1.55
C SER A 109 -8.78 4.27 0.25
N ALA A 110 -8.90 2.94 0.17
CA ALA A 110 -9.30 2.22 -1.03
C ALA A 110 -10.02 0.90 -0.68
N TYR A 111 -11.11 0.99 0.10
CA TYR A 111 -11.93 -0.18 0.38
C TYR A 111 -12.62 -0.68 -0.90
N ALA A 112 -12.50 -1.96 -1.22
CA ALA A 112 -13.16 -2.55 -2.39
C ALA A 112 -14.69 -2.43 -2.34
N THR A 113 -15.25 -2.31 -1.13
CA THR A 113 -16.69 -2.18 -0.88
C THR A 113 -17.25 -0.77 -1.09
N THR A 114 -16.42 0.23 -1.34
CA THR A 114 -16.83 1.62 -1.61
C THR A 114 -16.42 2.01 -3.03
N ASP A 115 -16.99 3.05 -3.61
CA ASP A 115 -16.60 3.55 -4.94
C ASP A 115 -15.52 4.66 -4.84
N VAL A 116 -15.14 5.03 -3.62
CA VAL A 116 -14.17 6.10 -3.38
C VAL A 116 -12.76 5.53 -3.20
N PHE A 117 -11.81 6.17 -3.87
CA PHE A 117 -10.38 6.05 -3.60
C PHE A 117 -9.85 7.42 -3.23
N GLU A 118 -9.09 7.49 -2.14
CA GLU A 118 -8.42 8.71 -1.73
C GLU A 118 -6.96 8.40 -1.39
N THR A 119 -6.05 9.26 -1.81
CA THR A 119 -4.68 9.28 -1.30
C THR A 119 -4.25 10.70 -0.98
N SER A 120 -3.64 10.90 0.19
CA SER A 120 -3.28 12.21 0.72
C SER A 120 -1.80 12.27 1.06
N LEU A 121 -1.11 13.27 0.54
CA LEU A 121 0.34 13.41 0.69
C LEU A 121 0.70 14.33 1.86
N ILE A 122 1.46 13.79 2.81
CA ILE A 122 1.95 14.51 3.98
C ILE A 122 3.36 15.06 3.73
N GLU A 123 4.28 14.20 3.26
CA GLU A 123 5.68 14.56 3.02
C GLU A 123 6.22 13.80 1.81
N GLY A 124 6.95 14.48 0.93
CA GLY A 124 7.61 13.87 -0.23
C GLY A 124 6.87 14.11 -1.53
N LYS A 125 6.70 13.07 -2.35
CA LYS A 125 6.02 13.11 -3.65
C LYS A 125 5.29 11.79 -3.89
N VAL A 126 4.07 11.86 -4.39
CA VAL A 126 3.24 10.73 -4.78
C VAL A 126 2.90 10.82 -6.26
N LYS A 127 2.96 9.70 -6.96
CA LYS A 127 2.31 9.51 -8.27
C LYS A 127 1.15 8.56 -8.10
N VAL A 128 0.00 8.97 -8.55
CA VAL A 128 -1.22 8.15 -8.60
C VAL A 128 -1.43 7.71 -10.02
N HIS A 129 -1.64 6.42 -10.22
CA HIS A 129 -1.94 5.79 -11.51
C HIS A 129 -3.32 5.17 -11.46
N THR A 130 -4.21 5.59 -12.35
CA THR A 130 -5.53 4.98 -12.53
C THR A 130 -5.64 4.37 -13.93
N ALA A 131 -6.74 3.70 -14.21
CA ALA A 131 -7.00 3.13 -15.54
C ALA A 131 -7.09 4.21 -16.66
N TYR A 132 -7.34 5.46 -16.30
CA TYR A 132 -7.65 6.54 -17.25
C TYR A 132 -6.61 7.64 -17.26
N GLU A 133 -5.99 7.95 -16.11
CA GLU A 133 -5.08 9.09 -15.99
C GLU A 133 -4.09 8.91 -14.83
N ASP A 134 -2.98 9.65 -14.92
CA ASP A 134 -1.95 9.76 -13.91
C ASP A 134 -2.00 11.14 -13.24
N MET A 135 -1.75 11.18 -11.93
CA MET A 135 -1.67 12.42 -11.18
C MET A 135 -0.45 12.45 -10.27
N THR A 136 0.25 13.58 -10.23
CA THR A 136 1.33 13.81 -9.27
C THR A 136 0.84 14.72 -8.16
N LEU A 137 1.04 14.31 -6.89
CA LEU A 137 0.72 15.10 -5.70
C LEU A 137 1.98 15.72 -5.09
N TYR A 138 1.79 16.89 -4.52
CA TYR A 138 2.75 17.61 -3.69
C TYR A 138 2.24 17.70 -2.24
N PRO A 139 3.10 18.02 -1.26
CA PRO A 139 2.69 18.09 0.15
C PRO A 139 1.44 18.95 0.36
N LYS A 140 0.49 18.42 1.13
CA LYS A 140 -0.87 18.94 1.38
C LYS A 140 -1.88 18.74 0.23
N ASP A 141 -1.49 18.11 -0.89
CA ASP A 141 -2.46 17.67 -1.89
C ASP A 141 -3.10 16.33 -1.47
N LYS A 142 -4.34 16.12 -1.91
CA LYS A 142 -5.00 14.82 -1.95
C LYS A 142 -5.60 14.56 -3.32
N ALA A 143 -5.53 13.32 -3.79
CA ALA A 143 -6.24 12.83 -4.96
C ALA A 143 -7.46 12.05 -4.50
N VAL A 144 -8.60 12.33 -5.11
CA VAL A 144 -9.87 11.63 -4.87
C VAL A 144 -10.38 11.13 -6.22
N LEU A 145 -10.57 9.81 -6.33
CA LEU A 145 -11.25 9.18 -7.46
C LEU A 145 -12.68 8.87 -7.04
N GLU A 146 -13.62 9.51 -7.70
CA GLU A 146 -15.05 9.41 -7.42
C GLU A 146 -15.80 9.36 -8.76
N ASN A 147 -16.68 8.37 -8.97
CA ASN A 147 -17.42 8.19 -10.21
C ASN A 147 -16.53 8.15 -11.48
N GLY A 148 -15.31 7.59 -11.37
CA GLY A 148 -14.35 7.48 -12.46
C GLY A 148 -13.58 8.77 -12.76
N LEU A 149 -13.78 9.86 -12.02
CA LEU A 149 -13.09 11.13 -12.15
C LEU A 149 -12.03 11.28 -11.06
N LEU A 150 -10.76 11.41 -11.44
CA LEU A 150 -9.66 11.70 -10.52
C LEU A 150 -9.52 13.21 -10.34
N THR A 151 -9.72 13.69 -9.12
CA THR A 151 -9.65 15.12 -8.79
C THR A 151 -8.57 15.39 -7.75
N ARG A 152 -7.85 16.52 -7.93
CA ARG A 152 -6.93 17.03 -6.92
C ARG A 152 -7.68 17.99 -6.01
N LYS A 153 -7.54 17.78 -4.70
CA LYS A 153 -8.05 18.67 -3.65
C LYS A 153 -6.90 19.01 -2.69
N GLN A 154 -7.07 20.01 -1.86
CA GLN A 154 -6.16 20.25 -0.73
C GLN A 154 -6.62 19.47 0.48
N ILE A 155 -5.69 19.14 1.37
CA ILE A 155 -6.00 18.57 2.68
C ILE A 155 -6.51 19.70 3.56
N ASP A 156 -7.78 19.66 3.92
CA ASP A 156 -8.42 20.70 4.74
C ASP A 156 -8.10 20.52 6.22
N ASP A 157 -7.94 19.28 6.67
CA ASP A 157 -7.72 18.95 8.08
C ASP A 157 -6.75 17.76 8.23
N MET A 158 -5.62 18.02 8.85
CA MET A 158 -4.60 17.01 9.17
C MET A 158 -5.02 16.10 10.32
N ASP A 159 -5.97 16.53 11.15
CA ASP A 159 -6.45 15.72 12.29
C ASP A 159 -7.20 14.46 11.82
N THR A 160 -7.72 14.45 10.60
CA THR A 160 -8.35 13.27 9.98
C THR A 160 -7.42 12.04 9.97
N TYR A 161 -6.09 12.24 9.90
CA TYR A 161 -5.10 11.15 9.84
C TYR A 161 -4.54 10.73 11.21
N ARG A 162 -5.06 11.33 12.32
CA ARG A 162 -4.59 11.03 13.69
C ARG A 162 -5.14 9.72 14.27
N TRP A 163 -6.00 9.03 13.53
CA TRP A 163 -6.45 7.69 13.91
C TRP A 163 -5.27 6.74 14.12
N ARG A 164 -4.15 6.91 13.41
CA ARG A 164 -2.91 6.16 13.62
C ARG A 164 -2.38 6.29 15.05
N ASP A 165 -2.59 7.45 15.69
CA ASP A 165 -2.19 7.78 17.05
C ASP A 165 -3.29 7.43 18.10
N GLY A 166 -4.42 6.85 17.62
CA GLY A 166 -5.56 6.49 18.47
C GLY A 166 -6.59 7.59 18.65
N LEU A 167 -6.47 8.67 17.92
CA LEU A 167 -7.37 9.82 18.02
C LEU A 167 -8.26 9.89 16.79
N TYR A 168 -9.56 9.84 16.99
CA TYR A 168 -10.54 10.07 15.95
C TYR A 168 -11.09 11.48 16.10
N CYS A 169 -10.85 12.32 15.11
CA CYS A 169 -11.24 13.70 15.09
C CYS A 169 -12.39 13.89 14.12
N PHE A 170 -13.54 14.31 14.63
CA PHE A 170 -14.75 14.57 13.85
C PHE A 170 -14.98 16.07 13.80
N LYS A 171 -14.87 16.68 12.62
CA LYS A 171 -15.13 18.10 12.41
C LYS A 171 -16.20 18.25 11.33
N ASN A 172 -17.18 19.09 11.58
CA ASN A 172 -18.24 19.44 10.62
C ASN A 172 -19.03 18.25 10.08
N LEU A 173 -19.09 17.15 10.82
CA LEU A 173 -19.91 15.98 10.49
C LEU A 173 -21.24 16.08 11.23
N SER A 174 -22.28 15.57 10.59
CA SER A 174 -23.54 15.36 11.27
C SER A 174 -23.41 14.27 12.34
N PHE A 175 -24.30 14.27 13.32
CA PHE A 175 -24.31 13.22 14.35
C PHE A 175 -24.46 11.82 13.72
N ASP A 176 -25.26 11.70 12.68
CA ASP A 176 -25.48 10.43 11.96
C ASP A 176 -24.18 9.95 11.26
N ASP A 177 -23.41 10.86 10.64
CA ASP A 177 -22.13 10.51 10.01
C ASP A 177 -21.11 10.08 11.05
N VAL A 178 -21.09 10.72 12.23
CA VAL A 178 -20.24 10.31 13.36
C VAL A 178 -20.65 8.90 13.82
N LEU A 179 -21.94 8.62 13.97
CA LEU A 179 -22.43 7.28 14.36
C LEU A 179 -22.05 6.21 13.35
N ILE A 180 -22.16 6.48 12.05
CA ILE A 180 -21.74 5.55 10.99
C ILE A 180 -20.26 5.24 11.12
N GLN A 181 -19.42 6.24 11.34
CA GLN A 181 -17.99 6.03 11.56
C GLN A 181 -17.72 5.22 12.83
N PHE A 182 -18.42 5.48 13.92
CA PHE A 182 -18.32 4.67 15.15
C PHE A 182 -18.68 3.19 14.92
N VAL A 183 -19.72 2.90 14.13
CA VAL A 183 -20.08 1.52 13.78
C VAL A 183 -18.95 0.84 12.99
N ILE A 184 -18.31 1.55 12.08
CA ILE A 184 -17.19 1.01 11.30
C ILE A 184 -15.97 0.73 12.18
N TYR A 185 -15.61 1.67 13.07
CA TYR A 185 -14.40 1.60 13.86
C TYR A 185 -14.53 0.81 15.16
N TYR A 186 -15.72 0.81 15.83
CA TYR A 186 -15.85 0.29 17.20
C TYR A 186 -16.84 -0.86 17.38
N PHE A 187 -17.49 -1.34 16.34
CA PHE A 187 -18.51 -2.41 16.46
C PHE A 187 -19.64 -2.08 17.45
N ILE A 188 -19.99 -0.81 17.63
CA ILE A 188 -21.09 -0.41 18.49
C ILE A 188 -22.39 -0.73 17.77
N ARG A 189 -23.19 -1.64 18.34
CA ARG A 189 -24.58 -1.86 17.96
C ARG A 189 -25.43 -0.92 18.80
N PHE A 190 -26.06 0.06 18.18
CA PHE A 190 -27.13 0.79 18.86
C PHE A 190 -28.37 -0.11 18.84
N VAL A 191 -28.89 -0.41 20.05
CA VAL A 191 -30.13 -1.17 20.25
C VAL A 191 -31.27 -0.17 20.42
#